data_e237466d1eaaed58f4fd1ca773afc689
#
_entry.id   e237466d1eaaed58f4fd1ca773afc689
#
_cell.length_a   1.000
_cell.length_b   1.000
_cell.length_c   1.000
_cell.angle_alpha   90.00
_cell.angle_beta   90.00
_cell.angle_gamma   90.00
#
_symmetry.space_group_name_H-M   'P 1'
#
loop_
_entity.id
_entity.type
_entity.pdbx_description
1 polymer ?
#
loop_
_entity_poly.entity_id
_entity_poly.type
_entity_poly.pdbx_seq_one_letter_code
_entity_poly.pdbx_strand_id
1 'polypeptide(L)'
;VNIRDLPGPRGLPILGNLLQIDSSRLHLIAEKWGRKYGDYFRFRLGRREFVVIGNPEAIASVLRDRPDGFQRTTRLSAIAKQMGFDGLFSVNGEQWRRQRPMVMAGLDPAHIKSYFPALVRVTQRFARRWQRAAAAGETIDLQADLMRYTVDVTAGLAFGVDINTLESDREVIQTHLDKVFPALFRRLFAPFSYPRWLKLPADRALAWHLGELHRAVANFIAMARSRMDADPSLRARPANLIEAMIAARDIEGSGLHDADVAGNVLTMLLAGEDTTANTLAWMIYLLSRHPEALQRARDEVHAVIGAQALPTQYEQLSALPFVEACAHETMRLKPVAPILIIQAARDSVVADIRIPAGQLVMLLMRPAATDERHFPNAQAFDPARWLADGAPGRAASSAKRVAMPFGAGPRLCPGRYLAMQEIKMVIAMLLGGFEIERVSTPDGGEPREHLSFTMVPTGLRMRLQPRSPT
;
A
#
# COMPACT_ATOMS: atom_id res chain seq x y z
N VAL A 1 28.88 -17.20 -5.42
CA VAL A 1 29.32 -16.25 -4.36
C VAL A 1 28.65 -16.63 -3.05
N ASN A 2 29.40 -16.67 -1.95
CA ASN A 2 28.82 -16.85 -0.61
C ASN A 2 28.37 -15.49 -0.04
N ILE A 3 27.38 -15.50 0.84
CA ILE A 3 26.90 -14.27 1.50
C ILE A 3 28.04 -13.55 2.25
N ARG A 4 28.97 -14.30 2.83
CA ARG A 4 30.11 -13.74 3.58
C ARG A 4 31.05 -12.91 2.70
N ASP A 5 31.09 -13.18 1.42
CA ASP A 5 31.95 -12.51 0.44
C ASP A 5 31.32 -11.21 -0.11
N LEU A 6 30.04 -10.98 0.18
CA LEU A 6 29.35 -9.76 -0.22
C LEU A 6 29.91 -8.55 0.52
N PRO A 7 30.11 -7.40 -0.18
CA PRO A 7 30.48 -6.15 0.45
C PRO A 7 29.40 -5.67 1.41
N GLY A 8 29.73 -4.68 2.25
CA GLY A 8 28.74 -4.06 3.11
C GLY A 8 29.35 -3.11 4.15
N PRO A 9 28.51 -2.38 4.87
CA PRO A 9 28.96 -1.47 5.91
C PRO A 9 29.60 -2.27 7.06
N ARG A 10 30.72 -1.75 7.57
CA ARG A 10 31.37 -2.32 8.75
C ARG A 10 30.47 -2.18 9.97
N GLY A 11 30.09 -3.30 10.57
CA GLY A 11 29.32 -3.35 11.81
C GLY A 11 30.19 -3.50 13.04
N LEU A 12 29.65 -3.11 14.18
CA LEU A 12 30.29 -3.37 15.49
C LEU A 12 30.17 -4.85 15.88
N PRO A 13 31.08 -5.38 16.68
CA PRO A 13 30.89 -6.70 17.31
C PRO A 13 29.54 -6.73 18.04
N ILE A 14 28.83 -7.87 17.99
CA ILE A 14 27.51 -8.10 18.62
C ILE A 14 26.38 -7.21 18.04
N LEU A 15 26.53 -5.90 17.99
CA LEU A 15 25.49 -4.96 17.56
C LEU A 15 25.30 -4.91 16.04
N GLY A 16 26.34 -5.26 15.27
CA GLY A 16 26.30 -5.07 13.81
C GLY A 16 26.17 -3.59 13.45
N ASN A 17 25.22 -3.27 12.59
CA ASN A 17 24.99 -1.92 12.09
C ASN A 17 23.84 -1.17 12.84
N LEU A 18 23.41 -1.66 14.01
CA LEU A 18 22.29 -1.07 14.77
C LEU A 18 22.44 0.43 15.01
N LEU A 19 23.65 0.90 15.37
CA LEU A 19 23.91 2.33 15.63
C LEU A 19 23.97 3.19 14.36
N GLN A 20 23.99 2.57 13.18
CA GLN A 20 24.02 3.27 11.88
C GLN A 20 22.63 3.39 11.27
N ILE A 21 21.60 2.82 11.91
CA ILE A 21 20.27 2.71 11.35
C ILE A 21 19.26 3.46 12.21
N ASP A 22 18.63 4.44 11.58
CA ASP A 22 17.34 4.97 11.98
C ASP A 22 16.26 4.17 11.24
N SER A 23 15.42 3.45 11.98
CA SER A 23 14.38 2.60 11.39
C SER A 23 13.40 3.39 10.53
N SER A 24 13.10 4.63 10.92
CA SER A 24 12.20 5.52 10.14
C SER A 24 12.78 5.97 8.80
N ARG A 25 14.07 5.77 8.60
CA ARG A 25 14.83 6.12 7.39
C ARG A 25 15.60 4.94 6.80
N LEU A 26 15.25 3.72 7.20
CA LEU A 26 15.97 2.51 6.79
C LEU A 26 16.08 2.37 5.27
N HIS A 27 15.03 2.70 4.52
CA HIS A 27 15.06 2.69 3.05
C HIS A 27 16.13 3.63 2.48
N LEU A 28 16.21 4.87 2.97
CA LEU A 28 17.22 5.85 2.53
C LEU A 28 18.65 5.42 2.89
N ILE A 29 18.83 4.82 4.08
CA ILE A 29 20.12 4.30 4.52
C ILE A 29 20.54 3.12 3.65
N ALA A 30 19.64 2.18 3.38
CA ALA A 30 19.90 1.02 2.53
C ALA A 30 20.19 1.45 1.07
N GLU A 31 19.48 2.43 0.53
CA GLU A 31 19.76 3.01 -0.79
C GLU A 31 21.13 3.70 -0.84
N LYS A 32 21.50 4.45 0.20
CA LYS A 32 22.84 5.04 0.32
C LYS A 32 23.92 3.95 0.33
N TRP A 33 23.68 2.84 1.01
CA TRP A 33 24.61 1.71 1.00
C TRP A 33 24.64 1.03 -0.37
N GLY A 34 23.50 0.88 -1.06
CA GLY A 34 23.43 0.35 -2.42
C GLY A 34 24.27 1.16 -3.43
N ARG A 35 24.19 2.50 -3.34
CA ARG A 35 25.06 3.37 -4.17
C ARG A 35 26.56 3.17 -3.89
N LYS A 36 26.93 2.78 -2.67
CA LYS A 36 28.33 2.58 -2.27
C LYS A 36 28.84 1.17 -2.55
N TYR A 37 28.01 0.16 -2.33
CA TYR A 37 28.44 -1.26 -2.34
C TYR A 37 27.90 -2.03 -3.55
N GLY A 38 27.04 -1.41 -4.38
CA GLY A 38 26.43 -2.04 -5.55
C GLY A 38 25.08 -2.68 -5.23
N ASP A 39 24.56 -3.40 -6.24
CA ASP A 39 23.22 -4.00 -6.21
C ASP A 39 23.10 -5.19 -5.24
N TYR A 40 24.22 -5.73 -4.78
CA TYR A 40 24.27 -6.88 -3.86
C TYR A 40 25.23 -6.58 -2.71
N PHE A 41 24.70 -6.50 -1.54
CA PHE A 41 25.50 -6.27 -0.33
C PHE A 41 24.84 -6.90 0.89
N ARG A 42 25.54 -6.88 2.02
CA ARG A 42 25.00 -7.38 3.30
C ARG A 42 25.17 -6.38 4.42
N PHE A 43 24.29 -6.48 5.39
CA PHE A 43 24.43 -5.78 6.68
C PHE A 43 23.84 -6.61 7.81
N ARG A 44 24.09 -6.20 9.08
CA ARG A 44 23.68 -6.96 10.24
C ARG A 44 23.01 -6.09 11.30
N LEU A 45 21.88 -6.55 11.83
CA LEU A 45 21.20 -5.97 12.99
C LEU A 45 21.28 -6.94 14.18
N GLY A 46 22.23 -6.70 15.07
CA GLY A 46 22.56 -7.66 16.11
C GLY A 46 23.03 -9.00 15.49
N ARG A 47 22.31 -10.07 15.80
CA ARG A 47 22.56 -11.41 15.22
C ARG A 47 21.89 -11.64 13.86
N ARG A 48 21.00 -10.74 13.40
CA ARG A 48 20.27 -10.91 12.15
C ARG A 48 21.09 -10.37 10.99
N GLU A 49 21.46 -11.23 10.07
CA GLU A 49 22.13 -10.84 8.82
C GLU A 49 21.13 -10.71 7.70
N PHE A 50 21.27 -9.66 6.90
CA PHE A 50 20.45 -9.35 5.73
C PHE A 50 21.31 -9.35 4.49
N VAL A 51 20.88 -10.08 3.47
CA VAL A 51 21.33 -9.92 2.09
C VAL A 51 20.44 -8.88 1.44
N VAL A 52 21.03 -7.87 0.82
CA VAL A 52 20.29 -6.81 0.12
C VAL A 52 20.43 -7.00 -1.38
N ILE A 53 19.33 -6.88 -2.10
CA ILE A 53 19.25 -7.04 -3.56
C ILE A 53 18.60 -5.77 -4.12
N GLY A 54 19.32 -5.06 -4.98
CA GLY A 54 18.87 -3.85 -5.70
C GLY A 54 18.70 -4.06 -7.19
N ASN A 55 19.23 -5.16 -7.76
CA ASN A 55 19.10 -5.48 -9.19
C ASN A 55 17.66 -5.87 -9.53
N PRO A 56 16.99 -5.25 -10.52
CA PRO A 56 15.58 -5.46 -10.81
C PRO A 56 15.25 -6.86 -11.33
N GLU A 57 16.12 -7.48 -12.11
CA GLU A 57 15.92 -8.83 -12.63
C GLU A 57 16.00 -9.86 -11.50
N ALA A 58 16.96 -9.69 -10.59
CA ALA A 58 17.09 -10.52 -9.40
C ALA A 58 15.89 -10.35 -8.45
N ILE A 59 15.43 -9.10 -8.23
CA ILE A 59 14.21 -8.82 -7.47
C ILE A 59 13.01 -9.53 -8.11
N ALA A 60 12.82 -9.39 -9.41
CA ALA A 60 11.73 -10.03 -10.13
C ALA A 60 11.80 -11.56 -10.06
N SER A 61 13.00 -12.16 -10.10
CA SER A 61 13.22 -13.60 -9.93
C SER A 61 12.78 -14.04 -8.54
N VAL A 62 13.25 -13.36 -7.50
CA VAL A 62 12.87 -13.63 -6.10
C VAL A 62 11.36 -13.51 -5.88
N LEU A 63 10.73 -12.47 -6.45
CA LEU A 63 9.28 -12.27 -6.31
C LEU A 63 8.46 -13.34 -7.04
N ARG A 64 8.94 -13.87 -8.17
CA ARG A 64 8.29 -14.97 -8.90
C ARG A 64 8.43 -16.32 -8.21
N ASP A 65 9.53 -16.57 -7.49
CA ASP A 65 9.78 -17.80 -6.73
C ASP A 65 9.04 -17.83 -5.37
N ARG A 66 8.04 -17.00 -5.17
CA ARG A 66 7.18 -16.99 -3.99
C ARG A 66 5.88 -17.76 -4.28
N PRO A 67 5.34 -18.49 -3.31
CA PRO A 67 5.77 -18.60 -1.90
C PRO A 67 6.85 -19.66 -1.64
N ASP A 68 7.30 -20.41 -2.64
CA ASP A 68 8.05 -21.66 -2.46
C ASP A 68 9.53 -21.46 -2.11
N GLY A 69 10.22 -20.58 -2.84
CA GLY A 69 11.61 -20.24 -2.58
C GLY A 69 11.77 -19.12 -1.56
N PHE A 70 10.84 -18.18 -1.56
CA PHE A 70 10.88 -17.04 -0.66
C PHE A 70 9.51 -16.76 -0.02
N GLN A 71 9.50 -16.44 1.26
CA GLN A 71 8.29 -16.26 2.05
C GLN A 71 8.36 -15.00 2.92
N ARG A 72 7.26 -14.64 3.57
CA ARG A 72 7.29 -13.65 4.65
C ARG A 72 8.17 -14.16 5.78
N THR A 73 8.89 -13.23 6.44
CA THR A 73 9.76 -13.64 7.54
C THR A 73 8.96 -14.30 8.66
N THR A 74 9.51 -15.34 9.27
CA THR A 74 8.89 -16.02 10.41
C THR A 74 8.53 -15.07 11.54
N ARG A 75 9.36 -14.01 11.73
CA ARG A 75 9.10 -12.95 12.72
C ARG A 75 7.85 -12.14 12.39
N LEU A 76 7.68 -11.73 11.12
CA LEU A 76 6.49 -10.99 10.69
C LEU A 76 5.23 -11.84 10.88
N SER A 77 5.25 -13.09 10.41
CA SER A 77 4.11 -14.01 10.56
C SER A 77 3.75 -14.24 12.03
N ALA A 78 4.74 -14.41 12.90
CA ALA A 78 4.51 -14.60 14.34
C ALA A 78 3.91 -13.35 15.01
N ILE A 79 4.39 -12.15 14.68
CA ILE A 79 3.86 -10.90 15.23
C ILE A 79 2.44 -10.65 14.71
N ALA A 80 2.21 -10.82 13.40
CA ALA A 80 0.90 -10.66 12.79
C ALA A 80 -0.14 -11.60 13.43
N LYS A 81 0.21 -12.87 13.61
CA LYS A 81 -0.63 -13.85 14.32
C LYS A 81 -0.95 -13.42 15.74
N GLN A 82 0.03 -12.90 16.49
CA GLN A 82 -0.18 -12.39 17.85
C GLN A 82 -1.10 -11.18 17.90
N MET A 83 -1.11 -10.37 16.83
CA MET A 83 -1.95 -9.19 16.70
C MET A 83 -3.31 -9.49 16.06
N GLY A 84 -3.57 -10.76 15.68
CA GLY A 84 -4.86 -11.23 15.16
C GLY A 84 -5.11 -10.90 13.69
N PHE A 85 -4.08 -10.52 12.90
CA PHE A 85 -4.22 -10.37 11.44
C PHE A 85 -3.42 -11.45 10.68
N ASP A 86 -3.78 -12.69 10.93
CA ASP A 86 -3.22 -13.88 10.28
C ASP A 86 -3.89 -14.10 8.91
N GLY A 87 -3.82 -13.06 8.07
CA GLY A 87 -4.41 -13.01 6.74
C GLY A 87 -3.38 -13.15 5.62
N LEU A 88 -3.83 -13.04 4.38
CA LEU A 88 -3.07 -13.25 3.14
C LEU A 88 -1.72 -12.53 3.09
N PHE A 89 -1.61 -11.38 3.76
CA PHE A 89 -0.37 -10.62 3.83
C PHE A 89 0.73 -11.33 4.62
N SER A 90 0.39 -11.95 5.76
CA SER A 90 1.34 -12.47 6.77
C SER A 90 1.56 -13.97 6.70
N VAL A 91 0.61 -14.73 6.15
CA VAL A 91 0.67 -16.20 6.08
C VAL A 91 1.60 -16.70 4.97
N ASN A 92 2.08 -17.93 5.12
CA ASN A 92 3.01 -18.60 4.19
C ASN A 92 2.51 -19.99 3.78
N GLY A 93 3.20 -20.58 2.80
CA GLY A 93 3.01 -21.98 2.38
C GLY A 93 1.57 -22.30 2.03
N GLU A 94 1.08 -23.42 2.55
CA GLU A 94 -0.24 -23.97 2.25
C GLU A 94 -1.38 -23.07 2.75
N GLN A 95 -1.22 -22.43 3.90
CA GLN A 95 -2.22 -21.47 4.39
C GLN A 95 -2.39 -20.29 3.41
N TRP A 96 -1.31 -19.77 2.85
CA TRP A 96 -1.38 -18.75 1.81
C TRP A 96 -2.07 -19.25 0.54
N ARG A 97 -1.76 -20.47 0.10
CA ARG A 97 -2.38 -21.05 -1.12
C ARG A 97 -3.89 -21.19 -0.97
N ARG A 98 -4.38 -21.58 0.21
CA ARG A 98 -5.82 -21.68 0.50
C ARG A 98 -6.51 -20.31 0.60
N GLN A 99 -5.87 -19.35 1.27
CA GLN A 99 -6.47 -18.02 1.44
C GLN A 99 -6.43 -17.17 0.17
N ARG A 100 -5.44 -17.36 -0.72
CA ARG A 100 -5.28 -16.53 -1.93
C ARG A 100 -6.50 -16.55 -2.85
N PRO A 101 -7.05 -17.69 -3.26
CA PRO A 101 -8.26 -17.73 -4.09
C PRO A 101 -9.47 -17.11 -3.39
N MET A 102 -9.65 -17.35 -2.08
CA MET A 102 -10.72 -16.78 -1.29
C MET A 102 -10.73 -15.24 -1.36
N VAL A 103 -9.58 -14.60 -1.16
CA VAL A 103 -9.46 -13.14 -1.23
C VAL A 103 -9.59 -12.63 -2.67
N MET A 104 -9.04 -13.35 -3.65
CA MET A 104 -9.11 -12.94 -5.06
C MET A 104 -10.53 -12.98 -5.61
N ALA A 105 -11.41 -13.83 -5.10
CA ALA A 105 -12.81 -13.91 -5.54
C ALA A 105 -13.57 -12.60 -5.35
N GLY A 106 -13.28 -11.84 -4.29
CA GLY A 106 -13.93 -10.55 -4.02
C GLY A 106 -13.16 -9.32 -4.54
N LEU A 107 -11.94 -9.50 -5.07
CA LEU A 107 -11.12 -8.40 -5.60
C LEU A 107 -10.88 -8.52 -7.12
N ASP A 108 -11.68 -9.31 -7.81
CA ASP A 108 -11.64 -9.38 -9.27
C ASP A 108 -12.22 -8.10 -9.91
N PRO A 109 -11.86 -7.79 -11.18
CA PRO A 109 -12.30 -6.57 -11.85
C PRO A 109 -13.82 -6.43 -11.95
N ALA A 110 -14.59 -7.54 -12.04
CA ALA A 110 -16.05 -7.48 -12.17
C ALA A 110 -16.69 -7.04 -10.84
N HIS A 111 -16.24 -7.59 -9.71
CA HIS A 111 -16.68 -7.15 -8.39
C HIS A 111 -16.31 -5.69 -8.12
N ILE A 112 -15.09 -5.27 -8.47
CA ILE A 112 -14.67 -3.89 -8.33
C ILE A 112 -15.53 -2.95 -9.19
N LYS A 113 -15.89 -3.37 -10.41
CA LYS A 113 -16.81 -2.59 -11.27
C LYS A 113 -18.21 -2.49 -10.67
N SER A 114 -18.75 -3.56 -10.10
CA SER A 114 -20.08 -3.54 -9.46
C SER A 114 -20.15 -2.62 -8.24
N TYR A 115 -19.02 -2.39 -7.58
CA TYR A 115 -18.88 -1.50 -6.44
C TYR A 115 -18.80 0.00 -6.82
N PHE A 116 -18.59 0.32 -8.08
CA PHE A 116 -18.38 1.69 -8.54
C PHE A 116 -19.44 2.71 -8.04
N PRO A 117 -20.73 2.40 -7.99
CA PRO A 117 -21.73 3.34 -7.44
C PRO A 117 -21.48 3.72 -5.97
N ALA A 118 -20.95 2.81 -5.17
CA ALA A 118 -20.58 3.11 -3.77
C ALA A 118 -19.31 3.98 -3.71
N LEU A 119 -18.33 3.72 -4.57
CA LEU A 119 -17.14 4.56 -4.72
C LEU A 119 -17.53 6.00 -5.07
N VAL A 120 -18.49 6.20 -5.98
CA VAL A 120 -19.04 7.53 -6.33
C VAL A 120 -19.64 8.20 -5.09
N ARG A 121 -20.47 7.52 -4.30
CA ARG A 121 -21.08 8.10 -3.10
C ARG A 121 -20.04 8.54 -2.06
N VAL A 122 -19.05 7.72 -1.80
CA VAL A 122 -17.96 8.06 -0.87
C VAL A 122 -17.17 9.27 -1.39
N THR A 123 -16.87 9.29 -2.69
CA THR A 123 -16.14 10.41 -3.31
C THR A 123 -16.96 11.71 -3.29
N GLN A 124 -18.29 11.63 -3.44
CA GLN A 124 -19.16 12.81 -3.29
C GLN A 124 -19.11 13.38 -1.86
N ARG A 125 -19.07 12.54 -0.82
CA ARG A 125 -18.88 12.97 0.57
C ARG A 125 -17.51 13.66 0.74
N PHE A 126 -16.48 13.06 0.16
CA PHE A 126 -15.15 13.60 0.19
C PHE A 126 -15.05 14.97 -0.51
N ALA A 127 -15.67 15.11 -1.67
CA ALA A 127 -15.78 16.38 -2.39
C ALA A 127 -16.47 17.44 -1.53
N ARG A 128 -17.61 17.11 -0.88
CA ARG A 128 -18.31 18.06 0.02
C ARG A 128 -17.45 18.48 1.21
N ARG A 129 -16.66 17.56 1.79
CA ARG A 129 -15.72 17.88 2.86
C ARG A 129 -14.69 18.91 2.40
N TRP A 130 -14.09 18.70 1.24
CA TRP A 130 -13.10 19.62 0.67
C TRP A 130 -13.74 20.94 0.17
N GLN A 131 -14.97 20.91 -0.32
CA GLN A 131 -15.72 22.12 -0.65
C GLN A 131 -15.95 23.03 0.58
N ARG A 132 -16.31 22.44 1.72
CA ARG A 132 -16.47 23.18 2.97
C ARG A 132 -15.14 23.80 3.43
N ALA A 133 -14.06 23.04 3.42
CA ALA A 133 -12.73 23.53 3.77
C ALA A 133 -12.26 24.64 2.82
N ALA A 134 -12.47 24.49 1.51
CA ALA A 134 -12.12 25.48 0.51
C ALA A 134 -12.93 26.77 0.66
N ALA A 135 -14.26 26.68 0.90
CA ALA A 135 -15.13 27.84 1.13
C ALA A 135 -14.76 28.60 2.42
N ALA A 136 -14.32 27.89 3.45
CA ALA A 136 -13.86 28.47 4.72
C ALA A 136 -12.40 28.97 4.66
N GLY A 137 -11.67 28.73 3.55
CA GLY A 137 -10.23 29.04 3.45
C GLY A 137 -9.36 28.22 4.40
N GLU A 138 -9.84 27.06 4.83
CA GLU A 138 -9.14 26.20 5.78
C GLU A 138 -8.00 25.43 5.14
N THR A 139 -7.01 25.09 5.95
CA THR A 139 -5.90 24.23 5.56
C THR A 139 -6.25 22.78 5.84
N ILE A 140 -6.23 21.97 4.81
CA ILE A 140 -6.55 20.53 4.86
C ILE A 140 -5.32 19.75 5.32
N ASP A 141 -5.46 18.85 6.28
CA ASP A 141 -4.50 17.79 6.56
C ASP A 141 -4.66 16.70 5.49
N LEU A 142 -3.77 16.75 4.51
CA LEU A 142 -3.93 15.92 3.31
C LEU A 142 -3.92 14.43 3.61
N GLN A 143 -3.01 13.97 4.48
CA GLN A 143 -2.92 12.56 4.82
C GLN A 143 -4.13 12.10 5.63
N ALA A 144 -4.50 12.84 6.67
CA ALA A 144 -5.63 12.47 7.53
C ALA A 144 -6.94 12.35 6.73
N ASP A 145 -7.18 13.28 5.81
CA ASP A 145 -8.38 13.26 4.97
C ASP A 145 -8.37 12.12 3.94
N LEU A 146 -7.22 11.85 3.32
CA LEU A 146 -7.07 10.74 2.38
C LEU A 146 -7.22 9.37 3.08
N MET A 147 -6.71 9.22 4.30
CA MET A 147 -6.87 8.00 5.10
C MET A 147 -8.34 7.77 5.47
N ARG A 148 -9.10 8.81 5.84
CA ARG A 148 -10.56 8.70 6.03
C ARG A 148 -11.26 8.21 4.75
N TYR A 149 -10.92 8.79 3.61
CA TYR A 149 -11.49 8.39 2.33
C TYR A 149 -11.22 6.91 2.02
N THR A 150 -9.97 6.46 2.13
CA THR A 150 -9.61 5.08 1.81
C THR A 150 -10.20 4.06 2.79
N VAL A 151 -10.37 4.42 4.06
CA VAL A 151 -11.10 3.59 5.04
C VAL A 151 -12.56 3.44 4.65
N ASP A 152 -13.26 4.55 4.32
CA ASP A 152 -14.66 4.51 3.91
C ASP A 152 -14.86 3.68 2.63
N VAL A 153 -13.97 3.83 1.64
CA VAL A 153 -14.01 3.03 0.41
C VAL A 153 -13.76 1.55 0.70
N THR A 154 -12.72 1.24 1.49
CA THR A 154 -12.38 -0.16 1.82
C THR A 154 -13.50 -0.82 2.61
N ALA A 155 -14.08 -0.14 3.59
CA ALA A 155 -15.19 -0.69 4.38
C ALA A 155 -16.44 -0.93 3.53
N GLY A 156 -16.76 -0.01 2.64
CA GLY A 156 -17.89 -0.15 1.73
C GLY A 156 -17.70 -1.28 0.73
N LEU A 157 -16.57 -1.32 0.02
CA LEU A 157 -16.29 -2.34 -0.98
C LEU A 157 -16.08 -3.72 -0.36
N ALA A 158 -15.21 -3.79 0.65
CA ALA A 158 -14.81 -5.07 1.18
C ALA A 158 -15.89 -5.70 2.07
N PHE A 159 -16.68 -4.89 2.78
CA PHE A 159 -17.59 -5.40 3.82
C PHE A 159 -19.05 -5.01 3.60
N GLY A 160 -19.34 -4.18 2.60
CA GLY A 160 -20.70 -3.69 2.36
C GLY A 160 -21.24 -2.82 3.50
N VAL A 161 -20.36 -2.14 4.23
CA VAL A 161 -20.69 -1.32 5.40
C VAL A 161 -20.31 0.13 5.15
N ASP A 162 -21.25 1.03 5.35
CA ASP A 162 -21.02 2.48 5.28
C ASP A 162 -20.66 3.02 6.66
N ILE A 163 -19.35 3.16 6.93
CA ILE A 163 -18.86 3.66 8.23
C ILE A 163 -18.83 5.18 8.32
N ASN A 164 -18.80 5.88 7.18
CA ASN A 164 -18.87 7.34 7.03
C ASN A 164 -17.95 8.13 7.96
N THR A 165 -16.65 7.87 7.89
CA THR A 165 -15.64 8.58 8.67
C THR A 165 -15.40 10.00 8.17
N LEU A 166 -15.81 10.30 6.93
CA LEU A 166 -15.66 11.61 6.27
C LEU A 166 -16.57 12.68 6.87
N GLU A 167 -17.73 12.31 7.41
CA GLU A 167 -18.72 13.23 7.95
C GLU A 167 -18.92 13.07 9.47
N SER A 168 -18.34 12.04 10.11
CA SER A 168 -18.47 11.81 11.56
C SER A 168 -17.18 12.17 12.29
N ASP A 169 -17.31 12.87 13.40
CA ASP A 169 -16.22 13.14 14.36
C ASP A 169 -16.07 12.06 15.44
N ARG A 170 -16.85 10.97 15.35
CA ARG A 170 -16.81 9.87 16.33
C ARG A 170 -15.47 9.14 16.22
N GLU A 171 -15.00 8.59 17.35
CA GLU A 171 -13.85 7.67 17.37
C GLU A 171 -14.05 6.56 16.35
N VAL A 172 -13.23 6.57 15.34
CA VAL A 172 -13.40 5.79 14.15
C VAL A 172 -12.36 4.70 14.13
N ILE A 173 -12.70 3.59 13.49
CA ILE A 173 -11.80 2.46 13.14
C ILE A 173 -10.40 2.97 12.75
N GLN A 174 -10.30 4.06 12.01
CA GLN A 174 -9.05 4.72 11.62
C GLN A 174 -8.14 5.05 12.82
N THR A 175 -8.68 5.62 13.91
CA THR A 175 -7.88 5.96 15.11
C THR A 175 -7.18 4.72 15.69
N HIS A 176 -7.81 3.54 15.56
CA HIS A 176 -7.22 2.29 15.98
C HIS A 176 -6.24 1.72 14.97
N LEU A 177 -6.54 1.82 13.67
CA LEU A 177 -5.67 1.36 12.58
C LEU A 177 -4.33 2.09 12.59
N ASP A 178 -4.33 3.41 12.78
CA ASP A 178 -3.13 4.27 12.86
C ASP A 178 -2.11 3.81 13.91
N LYS A 179 -2.52 3.03 14.90
CA LYS A 179 -1.64 2.53 15.97
C LYS A 179 -1.03 1.16 15.64
N VAL A 180 -1.60 0.43 14.68
CA VAL A 180 -1.20 -0.95 14.39
C VAL A 180 0.10 -1.01 13.59
N PHE A 181 0.21 -0.31 12.47
CA PHE A 181 1.41 -0.36 11.63
C PHE A 181 2.68 0.15 12.31
N PRO A 182 2.68 1.30 13.00
CA PRO A 182 3.86 1.73 13.76
C PRO A 182 4.25 0.74 14.86
N ALA A 183 3.27 0.10 15.52
CA ALA A 183 3.56 -0.92 16.52
C ALA A 183 4.12 -2.20 15.91
N LEU A 184 3.58 -2.65 14.78
CA LEU A 184 4.11 -3.78 14.00
C LEU A 184 5.56 -3.51 13.58
N PHE A 185 5.80 -2.34 12.97
CA PHE A 185 7.12 -1.93 12.49
C PHE A 185 8.14 -1.88 13.64
N ARG A 186 7.80 -1.24 14.76
CA ARG A 186 8.63 -1.21 15.96
C ARG A 186 8.98 -2.61 16.45
N ARG A 187 8.01 -3.54 16.50
CA ARG A 187 8.24 -4.93 16.93
C ARG A 187 9.11 -5.72 15.95
N LEU A 188 8.98 -5.47 14.64
CA LEU A 188 9.81 -6.12 13.61
C LEU A 188 11.29 -5.76 13.76
N PHE A 189 11.58 -4.49 14.04
CA PHE A 189 12.93 -3.96 14.13
C PHE A 189 13.51 -3.93 15.55
N ALA A 190 12.71 -4.26 16.58
CA ALA A 190 13.22 -4.35 17.94
C ALA A 190 14.43 -5.29 18.02
N PRO A 191 15.57 -4.83 18.59
CA PRO A 191 16.81 -5.60 18.66
C PRO A 191 16.65 -6.83 19.57
N PHE A 192 15.84 -6.71 20.60
CA PHE A 192 15.56 -7.76 21.58
C PHE A 192 14.05 -8.00 21.68
N SER A 193 13.66 -9.27 21.80
CA SER A 193 12.30 -9.64 22.18
C SER A 193 12.28 -9.70 23.72
N TYR A 194 11.49 -8.83 24.34
CA TYR A 194 11.28 -8.93 25.79
C TYR A 194 10.25 -10.00 26.12
N PRO A 195 10.30 -10.59 27.32
CA PRO A 195 9.39 -11.64 27.73
C PRO A 195 7.91 -11.19 27.69
N ARG A 196 7.02 -12.07 27.22
CA ARG A 196 5.58 -11.78 27.04
C ARG A 196 4.84 -11.38 28.32
N TRP A 197 5.34 -11.76 29.48
CA TRP A 197 4.77 -11.40 30.77
C TRP A 197 5.05 -9.92 31.13
N LEU A 198 6.07 -9.30 30.54
CA LEU A 198 6.38 -7.89 30.74
C LEU A 198 5.54 -7.03 29.76
N LYS A 199 4.33 -6.67 30.18
CA LYS A 199 3.44 -5.79 29.40
C LYS A 199 3.77 -4.33 29.69
N LEU A 200 4.46 -3.68 28.75
CA LEU A 200 4.70 -2.24 28.80
C LEU A 200 3.39 -1.44 28.60
N PRO A 201 3.29 -0.17 29.06
CA PRO A 201 2.10 0.65 28.80
C PRO A 201 1.71 0.72 27.30
N ALA A 202 2.70 0.80 26.41
CA ALA A 202 2.48 0.77 24.96
C ALA A 202 1.86 -0.55 24.46
N ASP A 203 2.15 -1.70 25.12
CA ASP A 203 1.55 -2.97 24.76
C ASP A 203 0.11 -3.07 25.21
N ARG A 204 -0.22 -2.47 26.37
CA ARG A 204 -1.60 -2.40 26.85
C ARG A 204 -2.46 -1.51 25.96
N ALA A 205 -1.93 -0.34 25.56
CA ALA A 205 -2.61 0.55 24.63
C ALA A 205 -2.84 -0.15 23.27
N LEU A 206 -1.82 -0.82 22.72
CA LEU A 206 -1.99 -1.59 21.49
C LEU A 206 -3.01 -2.70 21.62
N ALA A 207 -3.00 -3.44 22.73
CA ALA A 207 -3.99 -4.51 22.98
C ALA A 207 -5.43 -3.97 23.02
N TRP A 208 -5.63 -2.78 23.58
CA TRP A 208 -6.92 -2.11 23.54
C TRP A 208 -7.35 -1.75 22.11
N HIS A 209 -6.48 -1.10 21.32
CA HIS A 209 -6.76 -0.76 19.92
C HIS A 209 -7.08 -2.01 19.09
N LEU A 210 -6.32 -3.09 19.24
CA LEU A 210 -6.59 -4.36 18.58
C LEU A 210 -7.93 -4.97 19.01
N GLY A 211 -8.29 -4.86 20.28
CA GLY A 211 -9.58 -5.31 20.80
C GLY A 211 -10.76 -4.59 20.12
N GLU A 212 -10.67 -3.27 19.93
CA GLU A 212 -11.68 -2.49 19.21
C GLU A 212 -11.79 -2.93 17.73
N LEU A 213 -10.65 -3.11 17.06
CA LEU A 213 -10.63 -3.58 15.68
C LEU A 213 -11.22 -4.99 15.53
N HIS A 214 -10.90 -5.91 16.43
CA HIS A 214 -11.47 -7.26 16.41
C HIS A 214 -12.99 -7.23 16.65
N ARG A 215 -13.50 -6.35 17.52
CA ARG A 215 -14.95 -6.17 17.70
C ARG A 215 -15.60 -5.64 16.42
N ALA A 216 -15.01 -4.65 15.77
CA ALA A 216 -15.51 -4.12 14.51
C ALA A 216 -15.54 -5.20 13.41
N VAL A 217 -14.46 -5.98 13.28
CA VAL A 217 -14.37 -7.11 12.34
C VAL A 217 -15.45 -8.17 12.63
N ALA A 218 -15.64 -8.54 13.90
CA ALA A 218 -16.68 -9.50 14.28
C ALA A 218 -18.09 -8.99 13.92
N ASN A 219 -18.34 -7.70 14.10
CA ASN A 219 -19.61 -7.07 13.69
C ASN A 219 -19.80 -7.10 12.17
N PHE A 220 -18.75 -6.79 11.38
CA PHE A 220 -18.84 -6.87 9.92
C PHE A 220 -19.16 -8.28 9.43
N ILE A 221 -18.52 -9.31 10.02
CA ILE A 221 -18.80 -10.72 9.70
C ILE A 221 -20.24 -11.08 10.08
N ALA A 222 -20.71 -10.68 11.26
CA ALA A 222 -22.07 -10.95 11.70
C ALA A 222 -23.11 -10.30 10.77
N MET A 223 -22.90 -9.05 10.39
CA MET A 223 -23.77 -8.35 9.43
C MET A 223 -23.78 -9.03 8.06
N ALA A 224 -22.62 -9.47 7.54
CA ALA A 224 -22.54 -10.18 6.28
C ALA A 224 -23.30 -11.52 6.34
N ARG A 225 -23.13 -12.30 7.40
CA ARG A 225 -23.87 -13.54 7.62
C ARG A 225 -25.38 -13.30 7.66
N SER A 226 -25.83 -12.29 8.41
CA SER A 226 -27.25 -11.93 8.49
C SER A 226 -27.84 -11.58 7.10
N ARG A 227 -27.09 -10.85 6.26
CA ARG A 227 -27.52 -10.59 4.88
C ARG A 227 -27.59 -11.86 4.04
N MET A 228 -26.59 -12.75 4.11
CA MET A 228 -26.55 -14.01 3.39
C MET A 228 -27.64 -15.01 3.84
N ASP A 229 -28.07 -14.94 5.10
CA ASP A 229 -29.17 -15.76 5.61
C ASP A 229 -30.54 -15.20 5.18
N ALA A 230 -30.66 -13.86 5.10
CA ALA A 230 -31.85 -13.20 4.58
C ALA A 230 -31.99 -13.35 3.05
N ASP A 231 -30.87 -13.38 2.32
CA ASP A 231 -30.82 -13.62 0.87
C ASP A 231 -29.79 -14.71 0.55
N PRO A 232 -30.22 -15.98 0.50
CA PRO A 232 -29.33 -17.11 0.16
C PRO A 232 -28.66 -17.03 -1.21
N SER A 233 -29.16 -16.21 -2.14
CA SER A 233 -28.56 -16.02 -3.47
C SER A 233 -27.16 -15.39 -3.37
N LEU A 234 -26.87 -14.65 -2.29
CA LEU A 234 -25.56 -14.07 -2.00
C LEU A 234 -24.45 -15.12 -1.77
N ARG A 235 -24.82 -16.37 -1.46
CA ARG A 235 -23.83 -17.46 -1.38
C ARG A 235 -23.28 -17.83 -2.76
N ALA A 236 -24.10 -17.74 -3.80
CA ALA A 236 -23.70 -18.01 -5.18
C ALA A 236 -23.18 -16.74 -5.89
N ARG A 237 -23.65 -15.57 -5.49
CA ARG A 237 -23.30 -14.26 -6.07
C ARG A 237 -23.02 -13.24 -4.96
N PRO A 238 -21.87 -13.33 -4.27
CA PRO A 238 -21.52 -12.39 -3.21
C PRO A 238 -21.50 -10.94 -3.71
N ALA A 239 -22.06 -10.02 -2.93
CA ALA A 239 -22.09 -8.60 -3.27
C ALA A 239 -20.82 -7.84 -2.85
N ASN A 240 -20.00 -8.42 -1.98
CA ASN A 240 -18.78 -7.82 -1.46
C ASN A 240 -17.76 -8.90 -1.07
N LEU A 241 -16.54 -8.45 -0.74
CA LEU A 241 -15.43 -9.34 -0.42
C LEU A 241 -15.69 -10.23 0.81
N ILE A 242 -16.31 -9.71 1.87
CA ILE A 242 -16.54 -10.50 3.09
C ILE A 242 -17.56 -11.63 2.83
N GLU A 243 -18.57 -11.38 2.03
CA GLU A 243 -19.54 -12.40 1.60
C GLU A 243 -18.87 -13.46 0.71
N ALA A 244 -17.98 -13.03 -0.21
CA ALA A 244 -17.19 -13.95 -1.03
C ALA A 244 -16.27 -14.82 -0.18
N MET A 245 -15.64 -14.27 0.86
CA MET A 245 -14.80 -15.04 1.77
C MET A 245 -15.60 -16.01 2.64
N ILE A 246 -16.77 -15.61 3.13
CA ILE A 246 -17.68 -16.49 3.87
C ILE A 246 -18.16 -17.63 2.97
N ALA A 247 -18.61 -17.34 1.76
CA ALA A 247 -19.05 -18.34 0.80
C ALA A 247 -17.95 -19.35 0.48
N ALA A 248 -16.73 -18.88 0.25
CA ALA A 248 -15.57 -19.74 -0.01
C ALA A 248 -15.22 -20.62 1.19
N ARG A 249 -15.35 -20.10 2.41
CA ARG A 249 -15.12 -20.87 3.65
C ARG A 249 -16.19 -21.94 3.85
N ASP A 250 -17.44 -21.64 3.49
CA ASP A 250 -18.57 -22.56 3.67
C ASP A 250 -18.56 -23.75 2.69
N ILE A 251 -17.69 -23.74 1.68
CA ILE A 251 -17.49 -24.90 0.77
C ILE A 251 -16.90 -26.05 1.58
N GLU A 252 -17.58 -27.23 1.52
CA GLU A 252 -17.10 -28.44 2.15
C GLU A 252 -15.69 -28.81 1.64
N GLY A 253 -14.79 -29.13 2.55
CA GLY A 253 -13.39 -29.47 2.20
C GLY A 253 -12.49 -28.25 1.86
N SER A 254 -12.96 -27.03 1.99
CA SER A 254 -12.16 -25.81 1.71
C SER A 254 -10.90 -25.70 2.58
N GLY A 255 -10.91 -26.27 3.78
CA GLY A 255 -9.86 -26.15 4.79
C GLY A 255 -9.69 -24.72 5.31
N LEU A 256 -10.67 -23.84 5.08
CA LEU A 256 -10.74 -22.46 5.58
C LEU A 256 -11.57 -22.41 6.87
N HIS A 257 -11.20 -21.50 7.76
CA HIS A 257 -11.83 -21.29 9.07
C HIS A 257 -12.32 -19.86 9.26
N ASP A 258 -13.19 -19.61 10.23
CA ASP A 258 -13.66 -18.24 10.58
C ASP A 258 -12.50 -17.31 10.93
N ALA A 259 -11.43 -17.84 11.53
CA ALA A 259 -10.22 -17.07 11.82
C ALA A 259 -9.51 -16.59 10.52
N ASP A 260 -9.56 -17.36 9.43
CA ASP A 260 -9.00 -16.95 8.13
C ASP A 260 -9.81 -15.79 7.54
N VAL A 261 -11.14 -15.83 7.67
CA VAL A 261 -12.00 -14.72 7.24
C VAL A 261 -11.70 -13.47 8.07
N ALA A 262 -11.71 -13.57 9.40
CA ALA A 262 -11.45 -12.44 10.30
C ALA A 262 -10.06 -11.84 10.10
N GLY A 263 -9.02 -12.67 9.99
CA GLY A 263 -7.65 -12.23 9.73
C GLY A 263 -7.50 -11.52 8.39
N ASN A 264 -8.24 -11.94 7.36
CA ASN A 264 -8.23 -11.27 6.06
C ASN A 264 -9.04 -9.98 6.06
N VAL A 265 -10.17 -9.90 6.76
CA VAL A 265 -10.94 -8.66 6.93
C VAL A 265 -10.05 -7.59 7.57
N LEU A 266 -9.37 -7.91 8.67
CA LEU A 266 -8.45 -6.98 9.33
C LEU A 266 -7.24 -6.64 8.44
N THR A 267 -6.71 -7.62 7.70
CA THR A 267 -5.63 -7.40 6.73
C THR A 267 -6.05 -6.43 5.63
N MET A 268 -7.28 -6.53 5.13
CA MET A 268 -7.77 -5.64 4.07
C MET A 268 -7.99 -4.21 4.57
N LEU A 269 -8.52 -4.04 5.79
CA LEU A 269 -8.61 -2.71 6.42
C LEU A 269 -7.24 -2.04 6.49
N LEU A 270 -6.24 -2.73 7.06
CA LEU A 270 -4.89 -2.21 7.19
C LEU A 270 -4.22 -1.93 5.84
N ALA A 271 -4.32 -2.86 4.88
CA ALA A 271 -3.64 -2.74 3.61
C ALA A 271 -4.27 -1.71 2.67
N GLY A 272 -5.59 -1.53 2.74
CA GLY A 272 -6.34 -0.60 1.86
C GLY A 272 -6.22 0.85 2.29
N GLU A 273 -6.10 1.12 3.59
CA GLU A 273 -6.07 2.48 4.12
C GLU A 273 -4.78 3.22 3.74
N ASP A 274 -3.67 2.77 4.29
CA ASP A 274 -2.42 3.54 4.35
C ASP A 274 -1.71 3.64 2.99
N THR A 275 -1.74 2.57 2.18
CA THR A 275 -0.98 2.53 0.93
C THR A 275 -1.54 3.46 -0.14
N THR A 276 -2.85 3.47 -0.36
CA THR A 276 -3.51 4.30 -1.37
C THR A 276 -3.50 5.77 -0.93
N ALA A 277 -3.79 6.06 0.35
CA ALA A 277 -3.77 7.41 0.89
C ALA A 277 -2.39 8.07 0.73
N ASN A 278 -1.30 7.37 1.08
CA ASN A 278 0.05 7.92 0.94
C ASN A 278 0.49 8.03 -0.52
N THR A 279 0.07 7.13 -1.42
CA THR A 279 0.31 7.27 -2.85
C THR A 279 -0.38 8.53 -3.40
N LEU A 280 -1.64 8.76 -3.02
CA LEU A 280 -2.38 9.98 -3.38
C LEU A 280 -1.72 11.24 -2.82
N ALA A 281 -1.28 11.23 -1.56
CA ALA A 281 -0.61 12.36 -0.95
C ALA A 281 0.68 12.74 -1.70
N TRP A 282 1.51 11.75 -2.05
CA TRP A 282 2.68 11.96 -2.90
C TRP A 282 2.32 12.45 -4.29
N MET A 283 1.28 11.89 -4.92
CA MET A 283 0.84 12.27 -6.27
C MET A 283 0.35 13.72 -6.32
N ILE A 284 -0.47 14.14 -5.36
CA ILE A 284 -0.96 15.52 -5.26
C ILE A 284 0.21 16.47 -5.03
N TYR A 285 1.17 16.11 -4.16
CA TYR A 285 2.38 16.90 -3.97
C TYR A 285 3.20 17.03 -5.26
N LEU A 286 3.48 15.92 -5.95
CA LEU A 286 4.28 15.94 -7.18
C LEU A 286 3.57 16.71 -8.29
N LEU A 287 2.27 16.53 -8.48
CA LEU A 287 1.50 17.31 -9.46
C LEU A 287 1.55 18.81 -9.14
N SER A 288 1.44 19.21 -7.87
CA SER A 288 1.53 20.62 -7.48
C SER A 288 2.90 21.26 -7.77
N ARG A 289 3.95 20.45 -7.89
CA ARG A 289 5.33 20.88 -8.21
C ARG A 289 5.65 20.84 -9.71
N HIS A 290 4.75 20.26 -10.53
CA HIS A 290 4.94 20.09 -11.98
C HIS A 290 3.72 20.65 -12.73
N PRO A 291 3.66 21.98 -12.95
CA PRO A 291 2.50 22.66 -13.52
C PRO A 291 2.05 22.10 -14.88
N GLU A 292 2.99 21.72 -15.74
CA GLU A 292 2.66 21.16 -17.06
C GLU A 292 1.93 19.81 -16.94
N ALA A 293 2.43 18.93 -16.06
CA ALA A 293 1.77 17.65 -15.81
C ALA A 293 0.41 17.83 -15.12
N LEU A 294 0.32 18.80 -14.18
CA LEU A 294 -0.94 19.15 -13.53
C LEU A 294 -1.97 19.64 -14.56
N GLN A 295 -1.57 20.56 -15.45
CA GLN A 295 -2.46 21.12 -16.47
C GLN A 295 -2.91 20.03 -17.44
N ARG A 296 -2.00 19.18 -17.93
CA ARG A 296 -2.35 18.06 -18.83
C ARG A 296 -3.30 17.07 -18.17
N ALA A 297 -3.09 16.72 -16.89
CA ALA A 297 -4.00 15.85 -16.15
C ALA A 297 -5.39 16.51 -15.99
N ARG A 298 -5.42 17.82 -15.76
CA ARG A 298 -6.66 18.61 -15.67
C ARG A 298 -7.41 18.60 -17.01
N ASP A 299 -6.73 18.86 -18.11
CA ASP A 299 -7.33 18.87 -19.44
C ASP A 299 -7.94 17.50 -19.79
N GLU A 300 -7.23 16.41 -19.48
CA GLU A 300 -7.76 15.04 -19.63
C GLU A 300 -9.02 14.84 -18.79
N VAL A 301 -9.00 15.23 -17.51
CA VAL A 301 -10.16 15.10 -16.62
C VAL A 301 -11.33 15.88 -17.17
N HIS A 302 -11.15 17.15 -17.57
CA HIS A 302 -12.22 17.96 -18.14
C HIS A 302 -12.80 17.39 -19.44
N ALA A 303 -11.95 16.86 -20.30
CA ALA A 303 -12.40 16.20 -21.53
C ALA A 303 -13.27 14.97 -21.26
N VAL A 304 -13.01 14.25 -20.16
CA VAL A 304 -13.71 13.01 -19.79
C VAL A 304 -14.99 13.26 -19.00
N ILE A 305 -14.96 14.16 -17.99
CA ILE A 305 -16.11 14.37 -17.11
C ILE A 305 -16.95 15.60 -17.47
N GLY A 306 -16.47 16.49 -18.35
CA GLY A 306 -17.15 17.72 -18.74
C GLY A 306 -17.41 18.64 -17.54
N ALA A 307 -18.65 19.11 -17.41
CA ALA A 307 -19.09 19.97 -16.31
C ALA A 307 -19.35 19.20 -14.98
N GLN A 308 -19.14 17.90 -14.93
CA GLN A 308 -19.34 17.11 -13.71
C GLN A 308 -18.19 17.39 -12.73
N ALA A 309 -18.48 17.34 -11.42
CA ALA A 309 -17.47 17.51 -10.38
C ALA A 309 -16.59 16.28 -10.17
N LEU A 310 -17.04 15.12 -10.63
CA LEU A 310 -16.34 13.83 -10.51
C LEU A 310 -16.90 12.78 -11.50
N PRO A 311 -16.16 11.70 -11.80
CA PRO A 311 -16.66 10.60 -12.61
C PRO A 311 -17.91 9.95 -12.00
N THR A 312 -18.95 9.77 -12.78
CA THR A 312 -20.20 9.11 -12.40
C THR A 312 -20.43 7.78 -13.12
N GLN A 313 -19.60 7.48 -14.14
CA GLN A 313 -19.62 6.24 -14.91
C GLN A 313 -18.24 5.56 -14.83
N TYR A 314 -18.26 4.23 -14.71
CA TYR A 314 -17.03 3.44 -14.58
C TYR A 314 -16.06 3.64 -15.77
N GLU A 315 -16.62 3.76 -16.96
CA GLU A 315 -15.88 3.93 -18.21
C GLU A 315 -15.06 5.23 -18.25
N GLN A 316 -15.51 6.28 -17.53
CA GLN A 316 -14.78 7.52 -17.40
C GLN A 316 -13.42 7.33 -16.69
N LEU A 317 -13.33 6.41 -15.71
CA LEU A 317 -12.04 6.10 -15.09
C LEU A 317 -11.07 5.40 -16.06
N SER A 318 -11.61 4.60 -16.98
CA SER A 318 -10.79 3.95 -18.00
C SER A 318 -10.27 4.93 -19.06
N ALA A 319 -10.95 6.06 -19.23
CA ALA A 319 -10.61 7.13 -20.15
C ALA A 319 -9.61 8.15 -19.58
N LEU A 320 -8.94 7.86 -18.45
CA LEU A 320 -7.94 8.71 -17.78
C LEU A 320 -6.53 8.10 -17.85
N PRO A 321 -5.94 7.85 -19.04
CA PRO A 321 -4.63 7.22 -19.17
C PRO A 321 -3.49 8.11 -18.66
N PHE A 322 -3.58 9.43 -18.78
CA PHE A 322 -2.53 10.32 -18.28
C PHE A 322 -2.55 10.43 -16.74
N VAL A 323 -3.74 10.48 -16.13
CA VAL A 323 -3.87 10.40 -14.67
C VAL A 323 -3.31 9.06 -14.16
N GLU A 324 -3.55 7.95 -14.86
CA GLU A 324 -2.96 6.64 -14.54
C GLU A 324 -1.43 6.67 -14.68
N ALA A 325 -0.92 7.32 -15.72
CA ALA A 325 0.51 7.51 -15.93
C ALA A 325 1.15 8.34 -14.80
N CYS A 326 0.49 9.39 -14.32
CA CYS A 326 0.92 10.18 -13.14
C CYS A 326 0.99 9.31 -11.88
N ALA A 327 0.03 8.41 -11.67
CA ALA A 327 0.04 7.49 -10.54
C ALA A 327 1.23 6.52 -10.63
N HIS A 328 1.49 5.94 -11.77
CA HIS A 328 2.64 5.06 -11.98
C HIS A 328 3.97 5.78 -11.77
N GLU A 329 4.10 7.02 -12.27
CA GLU A 329 5.30 7.83 -12.09
C GLU A 329 5.51 8.22 -10.63
N THR A 330 4.43 8.54 -9.92
CA THR A 330 4.47 8.76 -8.47
C THR A 330 4.98 7.52 -7.74
N MET A 331 4.43 6.34 -8.02
CA MET A 331 4.85 5.10 -7.39
C MET A 331 6.29 4.69 -7.77
N ARG A 332 6.80 5.12 -8.91
CA ARG A 332 8.20 4.94 -9.30
C ARG A 332 9.14 5.77 -8.44
N LEU A 333 8.85 7.06 -8.28
CA LEU A 333 9.70 8.01 -7.54
C LEU A 333 9.52 7.91 -6.03
N LYS A 334 8.27 7.69 -5.60
CA LYS A 334 7.84 7.68 -4.20
C LYS A 334 7.02 6.41 -3.88
N PRO A 335 7.62 5.21 -4.04
CA PRO A 335 6.91 3.96 -3.72
C PRO A 335 6.59 3.91 -2.23
N VAL A 336 5.34 3.62 -1.89
CA VAL A 336 4.94 3.45 -0.48
C VAL A 336 5.54 2.20 0.18
N ALA A 337 6.03 1.26 -0.62
CA ALA A 337 6.79 0.09 -0.17
C ALA A 337 8.21 0.08 -0.80
N PRO A 338 9.12 1.00 -0.39
CA PRO A 338 10.45 1.15 -1.00
C PRO A 338 11.37 -0.03 -0.70
N ILE A 339 11.08 -0.80 0.33
CA ILE A 339 11.80 -2.03 0.70
C ILE A 339 10.81 -3.16 0.98
N LEU A 340 11.21 -4.38 0.65
CA LEU A 340 10.48 -5.58 1.03
C LEU A 340 11.44 -6.55 1.72
N ILE A 341 11.12 -6.94 2.97
CA ILE A 341 11.91 -7.92 3.72
C ILE A 341 11.21 -9.27 3.68
N ILE A 342 11.93 -10.27 3.22
CA ILE A 342 11.49 -11.65 3.05
C ILE A 342 12.53 -12.61 3.61
N GLN A 343 12.23 -13.89 3.57
CA GLN A 343 13.10 -14.96 4.07
C GLN A 343 13.14 -16.10 3.05
N ALA A 344 14.32 -16.64 2.78
CA ALA A 344 14.44 -17.84 1.99
C ALA A 344 13.75 -19.01 2.69
N ALA A 345 12.85 -19.70 2.01
CA ALA A 345 12.14 -20.87 2.53
C ALA A 345 12.95 -22.14 2.34
N ARG A 346 13.86 -22.14 1.37
CA ARG A 346 14.78 -23.25 1.02
C ARG A 346 16.11 -22.65 0.55
N ASP A 347 17.13 -23.48 0.42
CA ASP A 347 18.36 -23.09 -0.25
C ASP A 347 18.05 -22.64 -1.69
N SER A 348 18.53 -21.47 -2.05
CA SER A 348 18.24 -20.84 -3.33
C SER A 348 19.50 -20.17 -3.89
N VAL A 349 19.50 -19.90 -5.19
CA VAL A 349 20.55 -19.12 -5.85
C VAL A 349 19.88 -17.94 -6.56
N VAL A 350 20.37 -16.74 -6.28
CA VAL A 350 19.91 -15.50 -6.92
C VAL A 350 21.10 -14.77 -7.46
N ALA A 351 21.20 -14.59 -8.77
CA ALA A 351 22.35 -13.98 -9.44
C ALA A 351 23.65 -14.53 -8.90
N ASP A 352 24.06 -15.69 -8.97
CA ASP A 352 25.28 -16.35 -8.46
C ASP A 352 25.47 -16.38 -6.92
N ILE A 353 24.57 -15.74 -6.17
CA ILE A 353 24.65 -15.71 -4.70
C ILE A 353 23.89 -16.89 -4.12
N ARG A 354 24.57 -17.72 -3.33
CA ARG A 354 23.95 -18.81 -2.59
C ARG A 354 23.25 -18.24 -1.35
N ILE A 355 21.94 -18.37 -1.30
CA ILE A 355 21.08 -17.90 -0.21
C ILE A 355 20.53 -19.13 0.53
N PRO A 356 21.06 -19.45 1.71
CA PRO A 356 20.60 -20.63 2.47
C PRO A 356 19.19 -20.42 3.02
N ALA A 357 18.51 -21.53 3.28
CA ALA A 357 17.21 -21.53 3.97
C ALA A 357 17.28 -20.73 5.28
N GLY A 358 16.25 -19.93 5.54
CA GLY A 358 16.19 -19.06 6.72
C GLY A 358 16.86 -17.69 6.57
N GLN A 359 17.66 -17.46 5.51
CA GLN A 359 18.34 -16.20 5.28
C GLN A 359 17.33 -15.05 5.04
N LEU A 360 17.54 -13.92 5.72
CA LEU A 360 16.77 -12.71 5.49
C LEU A 360 17.28 -11.99 4.24
N VAL A 361 16.35 -11.63 3.36
CA VAL A 361 16.61 -10.90 2.13
C VAL A 361 15.82 -9.60 2.14
N MET A 362 16.50 -8.49 1.89
CA MET A 362 15.90 -7.17 1.71
C MET A 362 15.96 -6.80 0.23
N LEU A 363 14.81 -6.61 -0.39
CA LEU A 363 14.69 -6.11 -1.75
C LEU A 363 14.56 -4.59 -1.72
N LEU A 364 15.44 -3.89 -2.45
CA LEU A 364 15.37 -2.43 -2.63
C LEU A 364 14.59 -2.12 -3.89
N MET A 365 13.32 -1.73 -3.75
CA MET A 365 12.42 -1.57 -4.89
C MET A 365 12.67 -0.28 -5.70
N ARG A 366 13.16 0.81 -5.06
CA ARG A 366 13.28 2.11 -5.69
C ARG A 366 14.60 2.37 -6.44
N PRO A 367 15.79 1.91 -6.02
CA PRO A 367 17.05 2.30 -6.67
C PRO A 367 17.06 2.08 -8.18
N ALA A 368 16.67 0.91 -8.67
CA ALA A 368 16.59 0.64 -10.10
C ALA A 368 15.56 1.52 -10.83
N ALA A 369 14.45 1.85 -10.14
CA ALA A 369 13.41 2.71 -10.68
C ALA A 369 13.84 4.18 -10.80
N THR A 370 14.89 4.59 -10.10
CA THR A 370 15.47 5.94 -10.14
C THR A 370 16.89 5.98 -10.73
N ASP A 371 17.23 5.00 -11.53
CA ASP A 371 18.55 4.84 -12.17
C ASP A 371 18.47 5.16 -13.66
N GLU A 372 19.41 5.98 -14.13
CA GLU A 372 19.53 6.39 -15.54
C GLU A 372 19.71 5.21 -16.51
N ARG A 373 20.25 4.09 -16.04
CA ARG A 373 20.38 2.85 -16.82
C ARG A 373 19.03 2.30 -17.27
N HIS A 374 17.97 2.58 -16.51
CA HIS A 374 16.63 2.05 -16.77
C HIS A 374 15.64 3.14 -17.19
N PHE A 375 15.81 4.36 -16.70
CA PHE A 375 14.92 5.50 -16.94
C PHE A 375 15.74 6.76 -17.31
N PRO A 376 15.67 7.26 -18.54
CA PRO A 376 16.27 8.55 -18.88
C PRO A 376 15.68 9.67 -18.01
N ASN A 377 16.51 10.59 -17.54
CA ASN A 377 16.12 11.62 -16.58
C ASN A 377 15.39 11.00 -15.36
N ALA A 378 16.03 9.99 -14.76
CA ALA A 378 15.40 9.10 -13.78
C ALA A 378 14.83 9.83 -12.55
N GLN A 379 15.34 11.00 -12.19
CA GLN A 379 14.84 11.81 -11.08
C GLN A 379 13.68 12.74 -11.48
N ALA A 380 13.43 12.95 -12.75
CA ALA A 380 12.34 13.79 -13.22
C ALA A 380 10.98 13.08 -13.07
N PHE A 381 9.96 13.85 -12.69
CA PHE A 381 8.56 13.40 -12.75
C PHE A 381 8.06 13.56 -14.19
N ASP A 382 8.10 12.48 -14.94
CA ASP A 382 7.68 12.43 -16.33
C ASP A 382 6.66 11.32 -16.58
N PRO A 383 5.36 11.61 -16.42
CA PRO A 383 4.29 10.64 -16.67
C PRO A 383 4.24 10.11 -18.11
N ALA A 384 4.75 10.86 -19.08
CA ALA A 384 4.68 10.47 -20.49
C ALA A 384 5.38 9.12 -20.77
N ARG A 385 6.37 8.75 -19.95
CA ARG A 385 7.06 7.46 -20.06
C ARG A 385 6.17 6.22 -19.87
N TRP A 386 4.96 6.39 -19.33
CA TRP A 386 3.99 5.32 -19.09
C TRP A 386 2.93 5.19 -20.19
N LEU A 387 2.90 6.13 -21.14
CA LEU A 387 1.97 6.11 -22.26
C LEU A 387 2.54 5.29 -23.42
N ALA A 388 1.65 4.71 -24.24
CA ALA A 388 2.05 3.87 -25.39
C ALA A 388 2.90 4.64 -26.42
N ASP A 389 2.64 5.96 -26.55
CA ASP A 389 3.32 6.87 -27.48
C ASP A 389 4.60 7.51 -26.88
N GLY A 390 4.95 7.13 -25.66
CA GLY A 390 6.17 7.59 -24.98
C GLY A 390 7.42 7.01 -25.63
N ALA A 391 8.41 7.85 -25.90
CA ALA A 391 9.72 7.70 -26.55
C ALA A 391 10.02 6.38 -27.29
N PRO A 392 10.47 6.43 -28.56
CA PRO A 392 10.79 5.24 -29.36
C PRO A 392 11.80 4.35 -28.64
N GLY A 393 11.45 3.09 -28.43
CA GLY A 393 12.35 2.04 -27.92
C GLY A 393 12.16 1.56 -26.50
N ARG A 394 11.27 2.16 -25.69
CA ARG A 394 10.95 1.64 -24.33
C ARG A 394 9.46 1.45 -24.16
N ALA A 395 9.01 0.24 -24.38
CA ALA A 395 7.63 -0.13 -24.08
C ALA A 395 7.30 0.11 -22.59
N ALA A 396 6.10 0.64 -22.30
CA ALA A 396 5.57 0.76 -20.93
C ALA A 396 5.69 -0.55 -20.13
N SER A 397 5.74 -1.69 -20.83
CA SER A 397 6.01 -3.02 -20.26
C SER A 397 7.41 -3.16 -19.62
N SER A 398 8.43 -2.42 -20.09
CA SER A 398 9.78 -2.48 -19.49
C SER A 398 9.85 -1.64 -18.21
N ALA A 399 9.21 -0.47 -18.19
CA ALA A 399 9.11 0.37 -16.99
C ALA A 399 8.40 -0.37 -15.84
N LYS A 400 7.27 -1.04 -16.11
CA LYS A 400 6.53 -1.85 -15.14
C LYS A 400 7.35 -3.04 -14.61
N ARG A 401 8.26 -3.60 -15.40
CA ARG A 401 9.15 -4.70 -14.97
C ARG A 401 10.24 -4.24 -14.01
N VAL A 402 10.66 -2.98 -14.08
CA VAL A 402 11.69 -2.41 -13.20
C VAL A 402 11.07 -1.81 -11.94
N ALA A 403 10.03 -0.98 -12.07
CA ALA A 403 9.44 -0.27 -10.94
C ALA A 403 8.63 -1.19 -10.01
N MET A 404 7.87 -2.15 -10.56
CA MET A 404 7.09 -3.16 -9.83
C MET A 404 6.31 -2.61 -8.60
N PRO A 405 5.52 -1.53 -8.71
CA PRO A 405 4.92 -0.85 -7.55
C PRO A 405 3.94 -1.75 -6.77
N PHE A 406 3.34 -2.73 -7.43
CA PHE A 406 2.46 -3.72 -6.84
C PHE A 406 3.13 -5.09 -6.61
N GLY A 407 4.46 -5.15 -6.73
CA GLY A 407 5.23 -6.38 -6.70
C GLY A 407 5.13 -7.19 -7.99
N ALA A 408 5.47 -8.47 -7.93
CA ALA A 408 5.40 -9.40 -9.05
C ALA A 408 5.16 -10.84 -8.57
N GLY A 409 4.89 -11.75 -9.53
CA GLY A 409 4.71 -13.17 -9.27
C GLY A 409 3.41 -13.51 -8.54
N PRO A 410 3.31 -14.71 -7.93
CA PRO A 410 2.08 -15.19 -7.30
C PRO A 410 1.55 -14.30 -6.17
N ARG A 411 2.44 -13.57 -5.49
CA ARG A 411 2.09 -12.64 -4.42
C ARG A 411 1.93 -11.18 -4.88
N LEU A 412 1.65 -10.96 -6.16
CA LEU A 412 1.24 -9.66 -6.70
C LEU A 412 0.07 -9.09 -5.89
N CYS A 413 0.07 -7.78 -5.66
CA CYS A 413 -0.96 -7.10 -4.85
C CYS A 413 -2.38 -7.44 -5.34
N PRO A 414 -3.25 -8.00 -4.49
CA PRO A 414 -4.61 -8.30 -4.88
C PRO A 414 -5.45 -7.02 -5.08
N GLY A 415 -5.19 -5.97 -4.29
CA GLY A 415 -5.93 -4.70 -4.32
C GLY A 415 -5.52 -3.71 -5.41
N ARG A 416 -4.62 -4.07 -6.34
CA ARG A 416 -4.08 -3.12 -7.33
C ARG A 416 -5.14 -2.44 -8.19
N TYR A 417 -6.20 -3.15 -8.57
CA TYR A 417 -7.28 -2.57 -9.38
C TYR A 417 -8.11 -1.57 -8.59
N LEU A 418 -8.44 -1.90 -7.34
CA LEU A 418 -9.14 -0.99 -6.45
C LEU A 418 -8.31 0.28 -6.20
N ALA A 419 -7.04 0.13 -5.81
CA ALA A 419 -6.15 1.25 -5.56
C ALA A 419 -6.06 2.21 -6.75
N MET A 420 -5.95 1.67 -7.99
CA MET A 420 -5.92 2.51 -9.19
C MET A 420 -7.23 3.22 -9.45
N GLN A 421 -8.38 2.62 -9.12
CA GLN A 421 -9.67 3.30 -9.23
C GLN A 421 -9.84 4.41 -8.20
N GLU A 422 -9.47 4.15 -6.96
CA GLU A 422 -9.46 5.16 -5.90
C GLU A 422 -8.59 6.35 -6.27
N ILE A 423 -7.36 6.09 -6.75
CA ILE A 423 -6.42 7.14 -7.17
C ILE A 423 -7.02 7.97 -8.32
N LYS A 424 -7.52 7.33 -9.37
CA LYS A 424 -8.11 8.03 -10.51
C LYS A 424 -9.36 8.83 -10.10
N MET A 425 -10.20 8.27 -9.25
CA MET A 425 -11.41 8.92 -8.77
C MET A 425 -11.09 10.18 -7.95
N VAL A 426 -10.17 10.11 -7.00
CA VAL A 426 -9.78 11.26 -6.17
C VAL A 426 -9.12 12.34 -7.00
N ILE A 427 -8.21 11.98 -7.91
CA ILE A 427 -7.54 12.97 -8.76
C ILE A 427 -8.53 13.63 -9.74
N ALA A 428 -9.44 12.84 -10.32
CA ALA A 428 -10.47 13.41 -11.19
C ALA A 428 -11.42 14.34 -10.43
N MET A 429 -11.84 13.98 -9.23
CA MET A 429 -12.65 14.85 -8.35
C MET A 429 -11.89 16.12 -7.96
N LEU A 430 -10.61 16.00 -7.58
CA LEU A 430 -9.78 17.15 -7.21
C LEU A 430 -9.61 18.11 -8.40
N LEU A 431 -9.22 17.59 -9.57
CA LEU A 431 -8.94 18.45 -10.74
C LEU A 431 -10.20 18.96 -11.42
N GLY A 432 -11.33 18.24 -11.31
CA GLY A 432 -12.63 18.68 -11.83
C GLY A 432 -13.28 19.75 -10.97
N GLY A 433 -13.17 19.65 -9.63
CA GLY A 433 -13.91 20.51 -8.70
C GLY A 433 -13.11 21.64 -8.06
N PHE A 434 -11.77 21.64 -8.15
CA PHE A 434 -10.94 22.54 -7.36
C PHE A 434 -9.72 23.06 -8.12
N GLU A 435 -9.27 24.26 -7.70
CA GLU A 435 -7.92 24.75 -7.94
C GLU A 435 -7.04 24.47 -6.72
N ILE A 436 -5.86 23.90 -6.96
CA ILE A 436 -4.86 23.69 -5.92
C ILE A 436 -4.11 25.00 -5.70
N GLU A 437 -4.41 25.68 -4.61
CA GLU A 437 -3.72 26.92 -4.27
C GLU A 437 -2.30 26.64 -3.77
N ARG A 438 -2.18 25.64 -2.87
CA ARG A 438 -0.90 25.29 -2.26
C ARG A 438 -0.90 23.85 -1.72
N VAL A 439 0.22 23.18 -1.92
CA VAL A 439 0.56 21.93 -1.20
C VAL A 439 1.95 22.10 -0.61
N SER A 440 2.09 22.06 0.70
CA SER A 440 3.37 22.27 1.39
C SER A 440 3.38 21.66 2.78
N THR A 441 4.57 21.53 3.35
CA THR A 441 4.74 21.25 4.77
C THR A 441 4.57 22.55 5.59
N PRO A 442 4.35 22.48 6.91
CA PRO A 442 4.21 23.65 7.76
C PRO A 442 5.42 24.60 7.73
N ASP A 443 6.62 24.05 7.53
CA ASP A 443 7.88 24.80 7.42
C ASP A 443 8.16 25.29 5.98
N GLY A 444 7.27 24.99 5.03
CA GLY A 444 7.41 25.37 3.62
C GLY A 444 8.45 24.55 2.85
N GLY A 445 9.10 23.58 3.49
CA GLY A 445 10.10 22.70 2.88
C GLY A 445 9.51 21.56 2.07
N GLU A 446 10.36 20.64 1.67
CA GLU A 446 9.95 19.38 1.06
C GLU A 446 9.46 18.38 2.11
N PRO A 447 8.42 17.59 1.82
CA PRO A 447 7.95 16.56 2.74
C PRO A 447 9.03 15.50 2.95
N ARG A 448 9.32 15.20 4.20
CA ARG A 448 10.29 14.15 4.55
C ARG A 448 9.64 12.79 4.37
N GLU A 449 10.43 11.85 3.87
CA GLU A 449 10.05 10.44 3.81
C GLU A 449 10.21 9.81 5.19
N HIS A 450 9.11 9.30 5.73
CA HIS A 450 9.09 8.57 7.00
C HIS A 450 8.62 7.14 6.76
N LEU A 451 9.43 6.17 7.15
CA LEU A 451 9.10 4.75 7.03
C LEU A 451 8.51 4.25 8.35
N SER A 452 7.23 3.93 8.33
CA SER A 452 6.50 3.36 9.49
C SER A 452 5.73 2.10 9.12
N PHE A 453 6.33 1.23 8.37
CA PHE A 453 5.82 0.10 7.59
C PHE A 453 5.62 0.45 6.11
N THR A 454 4.87 1.48 5.80
CA THR A 454 4.85 2.16 4.49
C THR A 454 5.67 3.44 4.56
N MET A 455 6.06 3.96 3.42
CA MET A 455 6.76 5.23 3.31
C MET A 455 5.75 6.36 3.11
N VAL A 456 5.68 7.24 4.09
CA VAL A 456 4.71 8.32 4.13
C VAL A 456 5.38 9.69 3.95
N PRO A 457 4.72 10.66 3.28
CA PRO A 457 5.14 12.07 3.32
C PRO A 457 4.76 12.68 4.66
N THR A 458 5.68 13.34 5.35
CA THR A 458 5.34 13.94 6.64
C THR A 458 4.78 15.35 6.50
N GLY A 459 3.62 15.58 7.14
CA GLY A 459 3.10 16.92 7.40
C GLY A 459 2.56 17.68 6.18
N LEU A 460 2.13 16.98 5.14
CA LEU A 460 1.54 17.64 3.97
C LEU A 460 0.22 18.33 4.31
N ARG A 461 0.16 19.61 3.96
CA ARG A 461 -1.00 20.48 4.08
C ARG A 461 -1.40 20.97 2.71
N MET A 462 -2.71 21.08 2.46
CA MET A 462 -3.25 21.56 1.18
C MET A 462 -4.26 22.69 1.41
N ARG A 463 -4.25 23.68 0.53
CA ARG A 463 -5.31 24.67 0.40
C ARG A 463 -5.90 24.59 -0.99
N LEU A 464 -7.21 24.69 -1.04
CA LEU A 464 -8.01 24.60 -2.26
C LEU A 464 -8.86 25.85 -2.43
N GLN A 465 -9.15 26.19 -3.68
CA GLN A 465 -10.21 27.10 -4.06
C GLN A 465 -11.27 26.33 -4.85
N PRO A 466 -12.58 26.56 -4.60
CA PRO A 466 -13.62 25.96 -5.43
C PRO A 466 -13.49 26.50 -6.86
N ARG A 467 -13.65 25.63 -7.85
CA ARG A 467 -13.82 26.10 -9.23
C ARG A 467 -15.26 26.54 -9.46
N SER A 468 -15.41 27.68 -10.10
CA SER A 468 -16.72 28.06 -10.64
C SER A 468 -17.09 27.09 -11.77
N PRO A 469 -18.33 26.62 -11.85
CA PRO A 469 -18.79 25.87 -13.01
C PRO A 469 -18.60 26.74 -14.25
N THR A 470 -17.80 26.31 -15.20
CA THR A 470 -17.67 26.91 -16.54
C THR A 470 -18.80 26.48 -17.43
#